data_ee10c784dca22c87524442fa0b5a77e5
#
_entry.id   ee10c784dca22c87524442fa0b5a77e5
#
_cell.length_a   1.000
_cell.length_b   1.000
_cell.length_c   1.000
_cell.angle_alpha   90.00
_cell.angle_beta   90.00
_cell.angle_gamma   90.00
#
_symmetry.space_group_name_H-M   'P 1'
#
loop_
_entity.id
_entity.type
_entity.pdbx_description
1 polymer ?
#
loop_
_entity_poly.entity_id
_entity_poly.type
_entity_poly.pdbx_seq_one_letter_code
_entity_poly.pdbx_strand_id
1 'polypeptide(L)'
;VHWAKDADEYNAIVLDILSKHNVKKVVKSKSMLTEECGLNDSLLAHGIDVVETDLGERILQLLGVPPSHIVMPAIHITREQVLECFRGHGIIKQHGQEAADSMYEDLKTLEEKADPTFLTRCARYHLRDNFMTADCGMTGANFGIAETGEVVVCTNEGNADMSTSIPPLHIVSMGIEKLIPDYESMAVFQRLLARNGTGQPTTVYTSHFRKPRPGCEMHIILVDNGRSDILGNEQHWQTLKCMRCGACMNTCPVYRRSGGYSYSYFIPGPIGVNLGMLRDSDKHYGNCSACSLCCSCDNVCPVKVDLSTQIYKWRQQLDSMHHADPLKKSMSEGMKIIFDHPNLYTTALKVAPIANYLPEWLTGLAMGPWCYGHTMPKFAKKSFHELWKKGLKE
;
A
#
# COMPACT_ATOMS: atom_id res chain seq x y z
N VAL A 1 7.97 -8.43 -25.70
CA VAL A 1 7.34 -7.35 -24.92
C VAL A 1 5.90 -7.25 -25.34
N HIS A 2 5.00 -7.13 -24.37
CA HIS A 2 3.56 -7.00 -24.56
C HIS A 2 3.07 -5.69 -23.94
N TRP A 3 1.93 -5.19 -24.43
CA TRP A 3 1.24 -4.04 -23.90
C TRP A 3 -0.14 -4.47 -23.44
N ALA A 4 -0.56 -4.04 -22.27
CA ALA A 4 -1.89 -4.25 -21.75
C ALA A 4 -2.50 -2.91 -21.32
N LYS A 5 -3.66 -2.58 -21.87
CA LYS A 5 -4.37 -1.33 -21.57
C LYS A 5 -5.00 -1.34 -20.18
N ASP A 6 -5.43 -2.54 -19.73
CA ASP A 6 -6.14 -2.72 -18.48
C ASP A 6 -5.83 -4.09 -17.84
N ALA A 7 -6.44 -4.37 -16.69
CA ALA A 7 -6.25 -5.61 -15.95
C ALA A 7 -6.75 -6.85 -16.70
N ASP A 8 -7.83 -6.74 -17.45
CA ASP A 8 -8.42 -7.87 -18.18
C ASP A 8 -7.51 -8.30 -19.33
N GLU A 9 -7.01 -7.34 -20.12
CA GLU A 9 -6.06 -7.60 -21.19
C GLU A 9 -4.72 -8.12 -20.63
N TYR A 10 -4.26 -7.60 -19.49
CA TYR A 10 -3.08 -8.12 -18.80
C TYR A 10 -3.24 -9.60 -18.43
N ASN A 11 -4.34 -9.94 -17.78
CA ASN A 11 -4.62 -11.33 -17.39
C ASN A 11 -4.76 -12.24 -18.61
N ALA A 12 -5.40 -11.79 -19.68
CA ALA A 12 -5.53 -12.53 -20.92
C ALA A 12 -4.17 -12.84 -21.57
N ILE A 13 -3.26 -11.86 -21.62
CA ILE A 13 -1.89 -12.03 -22.13
C ILE A 13 -1.12 -13.05 -21.28
N VAL A 14 -1.19 -12.95 -19.95
CA VAL A 14 -0.53 -13.90 -19.05
C VAL A 14 -1.05 -15.32 -19.30
N LEU A 15 -2.37 -15.52 -19.32
CA LEU A 15 -2.98 -16.83 -19.54
C LEU A 15 -2.63 -17.42 -20.91
N ASP A 16 -2.57 -16.61 -21.96
CA ASP A 16 -2.15 -17.05 -23.30
C ASP A 16 -0.70 -17.57 -23.30
N ILE A 17 0.23 -16.82 -22.65
CA ILE A 17 1.62 -17.24 -22.52
C ILE A 17 1.71 -18.55 -21.73
N LEU A 18 1.06 -18.64 -20.56
CA LEU A 18 1.10 -19.84 -19.74
C LEU A 18 0.49 -21.05 -20.43
N SER A 19 -0.60 -20.87 -21.18
CA SER A 19 -1.25 -21.93 -21.96
C SER A 19 -0.33 -22.48 -23.05
N LYS A 20 0.37 -21.61 -23.80
CA LYS A 20 1.33 -22.02 -24.85
C LYS A 20 2.47 -22.88 -24.32
N HIS A 21 2.85 -22.69 -23.07
CA HIS A 21 3.91 -23.43 -22.39
C HIS A 21 3.39 -24.58 -21.51
N ASN A 22 2.09 -24.86 -21.52
CA ASN A 22 1.44 -25.90 -20.69
C ASN A 22 1.76 -25.76 -19.20
N VAL A 23 1.89 -24.53 -18.71
CA VAL A 23 2.23 -24.22 -17.31
C VAL A 23 1.13 -24.69 -16.37
N LYS A 24 1.50 -25.39 -15.31
CA LYS A 24 0.61 -25.81 -14.23
C LYS A 24 0.93 -25.14 -12.90
N LYS A 25 2.19 -24.75 -12.72
CA LYS A 25 2.66 -24.16 -11.48
C LYS A 25 3.52 -22.93 -11.72
N VAL A 26 3.16 -21.85 -11.04
CA VAL A 26 3.85 -20.56 -11.07
C VAL A 26 4.42 -20.25 -9.70
N VAL A 27 5.69 -19.83 -9.64
CA VAL A 27 6.28 -19.15 -8.46
C VAL A 27 6.36 -17.66 -8.73
N LYS A 28 5.81 -16.86 -7.83
CA LYS A 28 5.67 -15.42 -8.02
C LYS A 28 6.36 -14.65 -6.90
N SER A 29 7.32 -13.78 -7.27
CA SER A 29 7.82 -12.79 -6.32
C SER A 29 6.80 -11.66 -6.18
N LYS A 30 6.77 -11.04 -5.02
CA LYS A 30 5.86 -9.95 -4.69
C LYS A 30 5.75 -8.90 -5.80
N SER A 31 4.52 -8.59 -6.19
CA SER A 31 4.24 -7.57 -7.20
C SER A 31 2.92 -6.86 -6.90
N MET A 32 3.01 -5.55 -6.61
CA MET A 32 1.82 -4.72 -6.37
C MET A 32 0.93 -4.59 -7.61
N LEU A 33 1.51 -4.71 -8.82
CA LEU A 33 0.76 -4.64 -10.08
C LEU A 33 -0.08 -5.88 -10.29
N THR A 34 0.45 -7.06 -9.97
CA THR A 34 -0.30 -8.32 -10.11
C THR A 34 -1.47 -8.37 -9.13
N GLU A 35 -1.32 -7.80 -7.92
CA GLU A 35 -2.42 -7.63 -6.96
C GLU A 35 -3.47 -6.63 -7.50
N GLU A 36 -3.03 -5.52 -8.08
CA GLU A 36 -3.89 -4.53 -8.71
C GLU A 36 -4.77 -5.13 -9.83
N CYS A 37 -4.21 -6.07 -10.59
CA CYS A 37 -4.88 -6.73 -11.71
C CYS A 37 -5.64 -8.02 -11.31
N GLY A 38 -5.60 -8.43 -10.03
CA GLY A 38 -6.28 -9.65 -9.58
C GLY A 38 -5.72 -10.93 -10.20
N LEU A 39 -4.41 -10.98 -10.49
CA LEU A 39 -3.79 -12.08 -11.23
C LEU A 39 -3.92 -13.42 -10.51
N ASN A 40 -3.71 -13.48 -9.20
CA ASN A 40 -3.75 -14.75 -8.45
C ASN A 40 -5.12 -15.44 -8.58
N ASP A 41 -6.20 -14.67 -8.44
CA ASP A 41 -7.57 -15.17 -8.59
C ASP A 41 -7.82 -15.67 -10.02
N SER A 42 -7.32 -14.95 -11.01
CA SER A 42 -7.40 -15.33 -12.42
C SER A 42 -6.66 -16.65 -12.70
N LEU A 43 -5.45 -16.83 -12.17
CA LEU A 43 -4.66 -18.06 -12.35
C LEU A 43 -5.34 -19.27 -11.68
N LEU A 44 -5.79 -19.10 -10.44
CA LEU A 44 -6.50 -20.15 -9.69
C LEU A 44 -7.79 -20.57 -10.39
N ALA A 45 -8.56 -19.63 -10.93
CA ALA A 45 -9.78 -19.91 -11.69
C ALA A 45 -9.52 -20.75 -12.97
N HIS A 46 -8.30 -20.69 -13.51
CA HIS A 46 -7.87 -21.48 -14.68
C HIS A 46 -7.08 -22.75 -14.29
N GLY A 47 -7.08 -23.13 -13.01
CA GLY A 47 -6.44 -24.35 -12.52
C GLY A 47 -4.92 -24.30 -12.51
N ILE A 48 -4.33 -23.11 -12.48
CA ILE A 48 -2.88 -22.90 -12.37
C ILE A 48 -2.54 -22.65 -10.91
N ASP A 49 -1.65 -23.48 -10.34
CA ASP A 49 -1.15 -23.31 -8.97
C ASP A 49 -0.20 -22.12 -8.91
N VAL A 50 -0.47 -21.15 -8.02
CA VAL A 50 0.36 -19.97 -7.83
C VAL A 50 0.90 -19.91 -6.41
N VAL A 51 2.22 -19.85 -6.29
CA VAL A 51 2.93 -19.81 -5.01
C VAL A 51 3.64 -18.48 -4.85
N GLU A 52 3.21 -17.69 -3.85
CA GLU A 52 3.95 -16.50 -3.44
C GLU A 52 5.29 -16.90 -2.81
N THR A 53 6.36 -16.22 -3.20
CA THR A 53 7.72 -16.56 -2.77
C THR A 53 8.35 -15.52 -1.82
N ASP A 54 7.76 -14.35 -1.67
CA ASP A 54 8.01 -13.44 -0.55
C ASP A 54 7.44 -14.08 0.72
N LEU A 55 8.20 -14.14 1.80
CA LEU A 55 7.76 -14.84 3.02
C LEU A 55 6.50 -14.22 3.60
N GLY A 56 6.41 -12.89 3.63
CA GLY A 56 5.22 -12.19 4.12
C GLY A 56 3.99 -12.46 3.25
N GLU A 57 4.12 -12.38 1.94
CA GLU A 57 3.05 -12.70 0.99
C GLU A 57 2.64 -14.18 1.08
N ARG A 58 3.62 -15.10 1.26
CA ARG A 58 3.30 -16.53 1.42
C ARG A 58 2.49 -16.81 2.68
N ILE A 59 2.84 -16.17 3.80
CA ILE A 59 2.07 -16.29 5.05
C ILE A 59 0.63 -15.79 4.83
N LEU A 60 0.46 -14.64 4.19
CA LEU A 60 -0.88 -14.09 3.91
C LEU A 60 -1.67 -14.98 2.95
N GLN A 61 -1.03 -15.53 1.92
CA GLN A 61 -1.66 -16.47 0.99
C GLN A 61 -2.16 -17.73 1.72
N LEU A 62 -1.35 -18.29 2.61
CA LEU A 62 -1.74 -19.45 3.42
C LEU A 62 -2.88 -19.16 4.40
N LEU A 63 -2.90 -17.94 4.96
CA LEU A 63 -3.96 -17.49 5.86
C LEU A 63 -5.23 -17.02 5.13
N GLY A 64 -5.18 -16.78 3.83
CA GLY A 64 -6.30 -16.23 3.05
C GLY A 64 -6.65 -14.80 3.43
N VAL A 65 -5.67 -13.97 3.82
CA VAL A 65 -5.87 -12.58 4.25
C VAL A 65 -5.07 -11.59 3.39
N PRO A 66 -5.58 -10.35 3.19
CA PRO A 66 -4.89 -9.36 2.37
C PRO A 66 -3.67 -8.75 3.08
N PRO A 67 -2.75 -8.08 2.33
CA PRO A 67 -1.61 -7.40 2.90
C PRO A 67 -2.02 -6.15 3.69
N SER A 68 -1.26 -5.84 4.75
CA SER A 68 -1.46 -4.63 5.58
C SER A 68 -0.42 -3.54 5.34
N HIS A 69 0.66 -3.83 4.62
CA HIS A 69 1.75 -2.90 4.31
C HIS A 69 2.39 -3.27 2.98
N ILE A 70 2.85 -2.28 2.18
CA ILE A 70 3.42 -2.56 0.85
C ILE A 70 4.83 -3.16 0.88
N VAL A 71 5.64 -2.89 1.91
CA VAL A 71 6.99 -3.44 2.02
C VAL A 71 7.01 -4.67 2.94
N MET A 72 6.28 -4.63 4.04
CA MET A 72 6.19 -5.71 5.03
C MET A 72 4.73 -6.21 5.12
N PRO A 73 4.26 -6.99 4.15
CA PRO A 73 2.83 -7.28 3.99
C PRO A 73 2.19 -7.94 5.22
N ALA A 74 2.90 -8.83 5.88
CA ALA A 74 2.45 -9.57 7.06
C ALA A 74 2.82 -8.92 8.42
N ILE A 75 3.11 -7.60 8.47
CA ILE A 75 3.56 -6.91 9.70
C ILE A 75 2.58 -7.03 10.88
N HIS A 76 1.33 -7.35 10.62
CA HIS A 76 0.27 -7.51 11.61
C HIS A 76 0.11 -8.94 12.11
N ILE A 77 0.87 -9.89 11.58
CA ILE A 77 0.82 -11.32 11.96
C ILE A 77 1.91 -11.60 12.98
N THR A 78 1.55 -12.21 14.11
CA THR A 78 2.51 -12.59 15.15
C THR A 78 3.22 -13.89 14.77
N ARG A 79 4.39 -14.15 15.38
CA ARG A 79 5.14 -15.40 15.17
C ARG A 79 4.36 -16.65 15.59
N GLU A 80 3.53 -16.54 16.62
CA GLU A 80 2.66 -17.62 17.09
C GLU A 80 1.58 -17.95 16.06
N GLN A 81 1.01 -16.93 15.42
CA GLN A 81 0.06 -17.11 14.31
C GLN A 81 0.74 -17.72 13.09
N VAL A 82 1.99 -17.36 12.79
CA VAL A 82 2.79 -17.99 11.72
C VAL A 82 3.04 -19.46 12.03
N LEU A 83 3.41 -19.80 13.27
CA LEU A 83 3.62 -21.17 13.68
C LEU A 83 2.34 -22.01 13.50
N GLU A 84 1.21 -21.51 13.94
CA GLU A 84 -0.09 -22.19 13.79
C GLU A 84 -0.46 -22.38 12.30
N CYS A 85 -0.27 -21.34 11.50
CA CYS A 85 -0.45 -21.38 10.05
C CYS A 85 0.41 -22.50 9.41
N PHE A 86 1.69 -22.56 9.74
CA PHE A 86 2.61 -23.55 9.18
C PHE A 86 2.30 -24.98 9.67
N ARG A 87 1.84 -25.13 10.89
CA ARG A 87 1.32 -26.44 11.39
C ARG A 87 0.08 -26.86 10.58
N GLY A 88 -0.89 -25.97 10.43
CA GLY A 88 -2.14 -26.26 9.70
C GLY A 88 -1.91 -26.66 8.25
N HIS A 89 -0.89 -26.13 7.60
CA HIS A 89 -0.52 -26.47 6.21
C HIS A 89 0.54 -27.58 6.10
N GLY A 90 0.89 -28.24 7.21
CA GLY A 90 1.84 -29.36 7.19
C GLY A 90 3.31 -28.97 6.98
N ILE A 91 3.64 -27.68 6.90
CA ILE A 91 5.00 -27.20 6.65
C ILE A 91 5.96 -27.61 7.78
N ILE A 92 5.52 -27.48 9.03
CA ILE A 92 6.30 -27.93 10.18
C ILE A 92 6.49 -29.45 10.16
N LYS A 93 5.44 -30.21 9.81
CA LYS A 93 5.53 -31.68 9.72
C LYS A 93 6.52 -32.14 8.63
N GLN A 94 6.57 -31.42 7.50
CA GLN A 94 7.46 -31.76 6.38
C GLN A 94 8.91 -31.36 6.63
N HIS A 95 9.14 -30.19 7.23
CA HIS A 95 10.44 -29.53 7.26
C HIS A 95 10.96 -29.19 8.67
N GLY A 96 10.19 -29.46 9.71
CA GLY A 96 10.54 -29.09 11.08
C GLY A 96 11.85 -29.74 11.55
N GLN A 97 12.04 -31.02 11.27
CA GLN A 97 13.25 -31.75 11.68
C GLN A 97 14.48 -31.21 10.95
N GLU A 98 14.39 -31.00 9.63
CA GLU A 98 15.50 -30.41 8.85
C GLU A 98 15.88 -29.01 9.33
N ALA A 99 14.86 -28.21 9.69
CA ALA A 99 15.09 -26.86 10.24
C ALA A 99 15.75 -26.89 11.61
N ALA A 100 15.34 -27.81 12.49
CA ALA A 100 15.93 -28.01 13.81
C ALA A 100 17.37 -28.55 13.72
N ASP A 101 17.61 -29.60 12.94
CA ASP A 101 18.95 -30.19 12.75
C ASP A 101 19.94 -29.17 12.22
N SER A 102 19.49 -28.27 11.32
CA SER A 102 20.33 -27.18 10.81
C SER A 102 20.69 -26.11 11.86
N MET A 103 19.99 -26.09 12.99
CA MET A 103 20.25 -25.21 14.14
C MET A 103 20.98 -25.93 15.29
N TYR A 104 21.12 -27.26 15.23
CA TYR A 104 21.64 -28.07 16.32
C TYR A 104 20.85 -27.92 17.62
N GLU A 105 19.53 -27.73 17.53
CA GLU A 105 18.62 -27.58 18.66
C GLU A 105 17.46 -28.56 18.58
N ASP A 106 16.80 -28.80 19.75
CA ASP A 106 15.62 -29.63 19.84
C ASP A 106 14.42 -28.98 19.14
N LEU A 107 13.82 -29.69 18.18
CA LEU A 107 12.62 -29.28 17.48
C LEU A 107 11.52 -28.81 18.43
N LYS A 108 11.22 -29.58 19.50
CA LYS A 108 10.16 -29.25 20.43
C LYS A 108 10.38 -27.90 21.09
N THR A 109 11.59 -27.61 21.53
CA THR A 109 11.94 -26.33 22.14
C THR A 109 11.78 -25.17 21.17
N LEU A 110 12.21 -25.30 19.92
CA LEU A 110 12.10 -24.27 18.88
C LEU A 110 10.65 -24.01 18.53
N GLU A 111 9.87 -25.08 18.37
CA GLU A 111 8.45 -25.02 18.03
C GLU A 111 7.61 -24.40 19.15
N GLU A 112 7.84 -24.79 20.43
CA GLU A 112 7.13 -24.23 21.57
C GLU A 112 7.37 -22.71 21.71
N LYS A 113 8.56 -22.23 21.37
CA LYS A 113 8.93 -20.80 21.43
C LYS A 113 8.48 -20.00 20.19
N ALA A 114 7.93 -20.64 19.17
CA ALA A 114 7.70 -20.02 17.86
C ALA A 114 8.96 -19.28 17.37
N ASP A 115 10.12 -19.95 17.39
CA ASP A 115 11.41 -19.33 17.08
C ASP A 115 11.43 -18.79 15.65
N PRO A 116 11.76 -17.50 15.43
CA PRO A 116 11.71 -16.90 14.10
C PRO A 116 12.69 -17.51 13.10
N THR A 117 13.89 -17.94 13.57
CA THR A 117 14.88 -18.58 12.71
C THR A 117 14.42 -19.96 12.28
N PHE A 118 13.84 -20.72 13.20
CA PHE A 118 13.24 -22.02 12.91
C PHE A 118 12.11 -21.88 11.88
N LEU A 119 11.15 -20.96 12.08
CA LEU A 119 10.05 -20.72 11.15
C LEU A 119 10.56 -20.29 9.76
N THR A 120 11.54 -19.42 9.72
CA THR A 120 12.17 -18.97 8.45
C THR A 120 12.85 -20.15 7.72
N ARG A 121 13.49 -21.05 8.43
CA ARG A 121 14.10 -22.25 7.83
C ARG A 121 13.05 -23.23 7.32
N CYS A 122 11.97 -23.46 8.06
CA CYS A 122 10.83 -24.25 7.56
C CYS A 122 10.28 -23.66 6.26
N ALA A 123 10.08 -22.34 6.20
CA ALA A 123 9.65 -21.66 5.00
C ALA A 123 10.66 -21.80 3.84
N ARG A 124 11.96 -21.71 4.13
CA ARG A 124 13.03 -21.89 3.15
C ARG A 124 12.97 -23.28 2.49
N TYR A 125 12.82 -24.35 3.27
CA TYR A 125 12.70 -25.71 2.73
C TYR A 125 11.41 -25.85 1.92
N HIS A 126 10.29 -25.38 2.45
CA HIS A 126 9.01 -25.40 1.75
C HIS A 126 9.06 -24.65 0.41
N LEU A 127 9.63 -23.46 0.36
CA LEU A 127 9.75 -22.67 -0.87
C LEU A 127 10.75 -23.29 -1.84
N ARG A 128 11.82 -23.94 -1.34
CA ARG A 128 12.78 -24.62 -2.21
C ARG A 128 12.11 -25.68 -3.10
N ASP A 129 11.24 -26.50 -2.53
CA ASP A 129 10.49 -27.51 -3.29
C ASP A 129 9.61 -26.85 -4.35
N ASN A 130 8.99 -25.72 -4.02
CA ASN A 130 8.17 -24.97 -4.95
C ASN A 130 8.99 -24.35 -6.10
N PHE A 131 10.16 -23.79 -5.82
CA PHE A 131 11.06 -23.28 -6.86
C PHE A 131 11.54 -24.37 -7.82
N MET A 132 11.88 -25.55 -7.29
CA MET A 132 12.42 -26.65 -8.08
C MET A 132 11.39 -27.32 -8.99
N THR A 133 10.10 -27.16 -8.69
CA THR A 133 8.98 -27.80 -9.43
C THR A 133 8.14 -26.82 -10.23
N ALA A 134 8.50 -25.54 -10.26
CA ALA A 134 7.75 -24.52 -10.99
C ALA A 134 8.05 -24.55 -12.49
N ASP A 135 7.01 -24.38 -13.30
CA ASP A 135 7.10 -24.29 -14.75
C ASP A 135 7.41 -22.85 -15.19
N CYS A 136 6.96 -21.86 -14.41
CA CYS A 136 7.11 -20.43 -14.71
C CYS A 136 7.43 -19.65 -13.45
N GLY A 137 8.33 -18.68 -13.60
CA GLY A 137 8.59 -17.66 -12.58
C GLY A 137 8.01 -16.32 -12.99
N MET A 138 7.37 -15.64 -12.06
CA MET A 138 6.81 -14.29 -12.28
C MET A 138 7.43 -13.27 -11.33
N THR A 139 7.73 -12.09 -11.85
CA THR A 139 8.21 -10.96 -11.06
C THR A 139 7.45 -9.68 -11.39
N GLY A 140 7.35 -8.79 -10.41
CA GLY A 140 7.15 -7.38 -10.71
C GLY A 140 8.44 -6.74 -11.21
N ALA A 141 8.40 -5.43 -11.48
CA ALA A 141 9.58 -4.61 -11.69
C ALA A 141 9.51 -3.36 -10.80
N ASN A 142 10.62 -3.05 -10.13
CA ASN A 142 10.75 -1.77 -9.43
C ASN A 142 10.99 -0.63 -10.44
N PHE A 143 11.82 -0.90 -11.47
CA PHE A 143 12.14 0.05 -12.53
C PHE A 143 12.35 -0.68 -13.87
N GLY A 144 12.13 0.04 -14.97
CA GLY A 144 12.54 -0.33 -16.31
C GLY A 144 13.46 0.75 -16.87
N ILE A 145 14.64 0.39 -17.39
CA ILE A 145 15.62 1.33 -17.95
C ILE A 145 15.35 1.44 -19.45
N ALA A 146 14.85 2.59 -19.90
CA ALA A 146 14.43 2.77 -21.29
C ALA A 146 15.61 2.67 -22.28
N GLU A 147 16.79 3.17 -21.90
CA GLU A 147 18.00 3.14 -22.71
C GLU A 147 18.43 1.72 -23.10
N THR A 148 18.25 0.74 -22.19
CA THR A 148 18.77 -0.62 -22.38
C THR A 148 17.70 -1.70 -22.51
N GLY A 149 16.45 -1.36 -22.18
CA GLY A 149 15.33 -2.31 -22.11
C GLY A 149 15.42 -3.27 -20.91
N GLU A 150 16.28 -2.98 -19.94
CA GLU A 150 16.40 -3.80 -18.73
C GLU A 150 15.25 -3.54 -17.77
N VAL A 151 14.81 -4.61 -17.09
CA VAL A 151 13.95 -4.52 -15.93
C VAL A 151 14.74 -4.79 -14.65
N VAL A 152 14.47 -4.00 -13.62
CA VAL A 152 15.22 -4.06 -12.36
C VAL A 152 14.28 -4.47 -11.24
N VAL A 153 14.70 -5.49 -10.48
CA VAL A 153 14.00 -5.99 -9.30
C VAL A 153 14.88 -5.79 -8.07
N CYS A 154 14.36 -5.06 -7.09
CA CYS A 154 15.03 -4.79 -5.82
C CYS A 154 14.36 -5.60 -4.71
N THR A 155 15.11 -6.47 -4.03
CA THR A 155 14.60 -7.31 -2.95
C THR A 155 15.67 -7.53 -1.88
N ASN A 156 15.26 -7.91 -0.67
CA ASN A 156 16.15 -8.32 0.41
C ASN A 156 16.26 -9.83 0.55
N GLU A 157 15.46 -10.56 -0.19
CA GLU A 157 15.39 -12.02 -0.21
C GLU A 157 15.80 -12.54 -1.59
N GLY A 158 16.35 -13.73 -1.65
CA GLY A 158 16.74 -14.36 -2.93
C GLY A 158 15.55 -14.93 -3.74
N ASN A 159 14.32 -14.63 -3.34
CA ASN A 159 13.10 -15.18 -3.92
C ASN A 159 12.90 -14.79 -5.39
N ALA A 160 13.13 -13.52 -5.75
CA ALA A 160 13.02 -13.06 -7.13
C ALA A 160 14.06 -13.74 -8.02
N ASP A 161 15.32 -13.83 -7.55
CA ASP A 161 16.40 -14.49 -8.30
C ASP A 161 16.14 -15.98 -8.50
N MET A 162 15.61 -16.67 -7.49
CA MET A 162 15.22 -18.08 -7.64
C MET A 162 14.01 -18.27 -8.55
N SER A 163 13.02 -17.38 -8.47
CA SER A 163 11.86 -17.38 -9.37
C SER A 163 12.25 -17.20 -10.84
N THR A 164 13.35 -16.47 -11.11
CA THR A 164 13.81 -16.21 -12.47
C THR A 164 14.89 -17.15 -12.97
N SER A 165 15.68 -17.74 -12.06
CA SER A 165 16.83 -18.55 -12.44
C SER A 165 16.57 -20.06 -12.47
N ILE A 166 15.50 -20.55 -11.90
CA ILE A 166 15.17 -21.97 -11.89
C ILE A 166 14.14 -22.33 -12.99
N PRO A 167 12.95 -21.71 -13.05
CA PRO A 167 11.98 -22.03 -14.10
C PRO A 167 12.46 -21.63 -15.51
N PRO A 168 12.04 -22.37 -16.56
CA PRO A 168 12.42 -22.07 -17.95
C PRO A 168 11.73 -20.83 -18.54
N LEU A 169 10.61 -20.41 -17.97
CA LEU A 169 9.81 -19.27 -18.40
C LEU A 169 9.82 -18.18 -17.34
N HIS A 170 10.10 -16.94 -17.73
CA HIS A 170 10.04 -15.76 -16.86
C HIS A 170 9.07 -14.71 -17.41
N ILE A 171 8.07 -14.32 -16.63
CA ILE A 171 7.14 -13.25 -16.97
C ILE A 171 7.35 -12.09 -16.00
N VAL A 172 7.64 -10.90 -16.55
CA VAL A 172 7.78 -9.65 -15.81
C VAL A 172 6.54 -8.79 -16.00
N SER A 173 5.95 -8.34 -14.90
CA SER A 173 4.80 -7.43 -14.91
C SER A 173 5.23 -6.05 -14.46
N MET A 174 5.07 -5.02 -15.31
CA MET A 174 5.55 -3.67 -15.03
C MET A 174 4.51 -2.62 -15.43
N GLY A 175 4.16 -1.73 -14.50
CA GLY A 175 3.39 -0.53 -14.83
C GLY A 175 4.23 0.46 -15.62
N ILE A 176 3.64 1.15 -16.60
CA ILE A 176 4.36 2.10 -17.47
C ILE A 176 5.03 3.24 -16.69
N GLU A 177 4.52 3.58 -15.51
CA GLU A 177 5.09 4.60 -14.60
C GLU A 177 6.42 4.20 -13.96
N LYS A 178 6.88 2.95 -14.18
CA LYS A 178 8.16 2.46 -13.66
C LYS A 178 9.33 2.69 -14.61
N LEU A 179 9.08 3.21 -15.79
CA LEU A 179 10.15 3.53 -16.75
C LEU A 179 10.96 4.71 -16.26
N ILE A 180 12.27 4.54 -16.30
CA ILE A 180 13.29 5.58 -16.05
C ILE A 180 14.21 5.67 -17.27
N PRO A 181 14.83 6.83 -17.54
CA PRO A 181 15.56 7.01 -18.80
C PRO A 181 16.84 6.15 -18.89
N ASP A 182 17.67 6.14 -17.84
CA ASP A 182 19.06 5.69 -17.88
C ASP A 182 19.57 5.12 -16.57
N TYR A 183 20.83 4.66 -16.55
CA TYR A 183 21.51 4.14 -15.36
C TYR A 183 21.83 5.21 -14.30
N GLU A 184 22.02 6.45 -14.68
CA GLU A 184 22.27 7.53 -13.71
C GLU A 184 21.04 7.73 -12.85
N SER A 185 19.86 7.75 -13.47
CA SER A 185 18.57 7.77 -12.78
C SER A 185 18.39 6.53 -11.89
N MET A 186 18.75 5.34 -12.39
CA MET A 186 18.68 4.11 -11.60
C MET A 186 19.56 4.17 -10.34
N ALA A 187 20.77 4.71 -10.44
CA ALA A 187 21.69 4.85 -9.29
C ALA A 187 21.10 5.75 -8.17
N VAL A 188 20.31 6.76 -8.55
CA VAL A 188 19.59 7.62 -7.60
C VAL A 188 18.43 6.84 -6.95
N PHE A 189 17.56 6.23 -7.77
CA PHE A 189 16.37 5.53 -7.27
C PHE A 189 16.70 4.32 -6.41
N GLN A 190 17.75 3.56 -6.73
CA GLN A 190 18.20 2.43 -5.92
C GLN A 190 18.51 2.84 -4.47
N ARG A 191 19.22 3.97 -4.29
CA ARG A 191 19.53 4.51 -2.96
C ARG A 191 18.30 5.04 -2.25
N LEU A 192 17.43 5.77 -2.97
CA LEU A 192 16.21 6.31 -2.41
C LEU A 192 15.25 5.20 -1.97
N LEU A 193 15.10 4.14 -2.77
CA LEU A 193 14.18 3.05 -2.46
C LEU A 193 14.56 2.35 -1.16
N ALA A 194 15.79 1.85 -1.06
CA ALA A 194 16.25 1.09 0.10
C ALA A 194 16.24 1.91 1.40
N ARG A 195 16.74 3.15 1.35
CA ARG A 195 16.79 4.04 2.54
C ARG A 195 15.41 4.38 3.07
N ASN A 196 14.47 4.63 2.19
CA ASN A 196 13.11 5.04 2.58
C ASN A 196 12.19 3.86 2.85
N GLY A 197 12.49 2.68 2.33
CA GLY A 197 11.74 1.45 2.60
C GLY A 197 12.10 0.84 3.95
N THR A 198 13.37 0.55 4.16
CA THR A 198 13.86 -0.26 5.29
C THR A 198 15.03 0.38 6.05
N GLY A 199 15.48 1.58 5.66
CA GLY A 199 16.64 2.25 6.27
C GLY A 199 17.99 1.70 5.81
N GLN A 200 18.01 0.81 4.83
CA GLN A 200 19.24 0.22 4.29
C GLN A 200 19.93 1.18 3.30
N PRO A 201 21.26 1.14 3.16
CA PRO A 201 21.97 1.91 2.13
C PRO A 201 21.60 1.47 0.71
N THR A 202 21.43 0.16 0.50
CA THR A 202 20.94 -0.49 -0.73
C THR A 202 20.16 -1.75 -0.36
N THR A 203 19.35 -2.28 -1.26
CA THR A 203 18.75 -3.62 -1.10
C THR A 203 19.82 -4.70 -1.20
N VAL A 204 19.59 -5.86 -0.59
CA VAL A 204 20.52 -6.99 -0.63
C VAL A 204 20.73 -7.47 -2.06
N TYR A 205 19.66 -7.55 -2.84
CA TYR A 205 19.67 -7.91 -4.25
C TYR A 205 19.09 -6.76 -5.08
N THR A 206 19.81 -6.39 -6.14
CA THR A 206 19.33 -5.49 -7.20
C THR A 206 19.64 -6.17 -8.51
N SER A 207 18.68 -6.93 -9.01
CA SER A 207 18.85 -7.81 -10.15
C SER A 207 18.37 -7.14 -11.43
N HIS A 208 19.22 -7.17 -12.47
CA HIS A 208 18.97 -6.60 -13.77
C HIS A 208 18.69 -7.70 -14.79
N PHE A 209 17.52 -7.70 -15.39
CA PHE A 209 17.09 -8.69 -16.38
C PHE A 209 16.98 -8.01 -17.75
N ARG A 210 17.92 -8.29 -18.65
CA ARG A 210 17.97 -7.72 -20.00
C ARG A 210 17.52 -8.70 -21.07
N LYS A 211 17.82 -9.96 -20.87
CA LYS A 211 17.54 -11.03 -21.83
C LYS A 211 17.30 -12.36 -21.10
N PRO A 212 16.58 -13.29 -21.73
CA PRO A 212 16.42 -14.62 -21.14
C PRO A 212 17.76 -15.35 -21.04
N ARG A 213 17.83 -16.30 -20.12
CA ARG A 213 18.94 -17.25 -20.05
C ARG A 213 18.92 -18.17 -21.28
N PRO A 214 20.07 -18.78 -21.67
CA PRO A 214 20.09 -19.77 -22.74
C PRO A 214 19.07 -20.89 -22.52
N GLY A 215 18.25 -21.16 -23.53
CA GLY A 215 17.19 -22.18 -23.43
C GLY A 215 15.95 -21.80 -22.62
N CYS A 216 15.84 -20.55 -22.19
CA CYS A 216 14.69 -20.03 -21.44
C CYS A 216 14.00 -18.90 -22.24
N GLU A 217 12.76 -18.60 -21.89
CA GLU A 217 12.01 -17.48 -22.45
C GLU A 217 11.74 -16.41 -21.39
N MET A 218 11.64 -15.15 -21.85
CA MET A 218 11.31 -14.02 -21.01
C MET A 218 10.30 -13.12 -21.68
N HIS A 219 9.21 -12.81 -21.00
CA HIS A 219 8.17 -11.90 -21.43
C HIS A 219 8.11 -10.70 -20.49
N ILE A 220 8.00 -9.50 -21.05
CA ILE A 220 7.77 -8.27 -20.28
C ILE A 220 6.41 -7.74 -20.70
N ILE A 221 5.51 -7.56 -19.72
CA ILE A 221 4.18 -7.00 -19.96
C ILE A 221 4.13 -5.62 -19.33
N LEU A 222 4.00 -4.60 -20.20
CA LEU A 222 3.82 -3.22 -19.83
C LEU A 222 2.34 -2.92 -19.67
N VAL A 223 1.95 -2.44 -18.49
CA VAL A 223 0.53 -2.28 -18.14
C VAL A 223 0.21 -0.81 -17.90
N ASP A 224 -0.77 -0.29 -18.62
CA ASP A 224 -1.30 1.05 -18.39
C ASP A 224 -2.28 1.04 -17.20
N ASN A 225 -3.35 0.32 -17.28
CA ASN A 225 -4.41 0.22 -16.26
C ASN A 225 -4.81 1.59 -15.68
N GLY A 226 -5.04 2.58 -16.56
CA GLY A 226 -5.45 3.95 -16.22
C GLY A 226 -4.30 4.90 -15.84
N ARG A 227 -3.04 4.53 -16.01
CA ARG A 227 -1.89 5.39 -15.69
C ARG A 227 -1.78 6.57 -16.63
N SER A 228 -2.10 6.39 -17.90
CA SER A 228 -2.18 7.48 -18.88
C SER A 228 -3.25 8.51 -18.54
N ASP A 229 -4.42 8.07 -18.04
CA ASP A 229 -5.47 8.96 -17.56
C ASP A 229 -5.02 9.76 -16.32
N ILE A 230 -4.31 9.10 -15.39
CA ILE A 230 -3.74 9.77 -14.23
C ILE A 230 -2.69 10.81 -14.67
N LEU A 231 -1.87 10.51 -15.68
CA LEU A 231 -0.88 11.45 -16.20
C LEU A 231 -1.54 12.71 -16.78
N GLY A 232 -2.70 12.58 -17.41
CA GLY A 232 -3.52 13.68 -17.92
C GLY A 232 -4.22 14.52 -16.84
N ASN A 233 -4.24 14.06 -15.58
CA ASN A 233 -4.91 14.74 -14.48
C ASN A 233 -3.97 15.76 -13.79
N GLU A 234 -4.16 17.05 -14.08
CA GLU A 234 -3.32 18.15 -13.54
C GLU A 234 -3.19 18.16 -12.01
N GLN A 235 -4.20 17.68 -11.30
CA GLN A 235 -4.24 17.72 -9.84
C GLN A 235 -3.61 16.51 -9.18
N HIS A 236 -3.55 15.36 -9.86
CA HIS A 236 -3.21 14.06 -9.25
C HIS A 236 -2.11 13.27 -9.99
N TRP A 237 -1.58 13.75 -11.13
CA TRP A 237 -0.54 13.05 -11.91
C TRP A 237 0.72 12.73 -11.08
N GLN A 238 1.03 13.54 -10.08
CA GLN A 238 2.19 13.33 -9.21
C GLN A 238 2.15 11.99 -8.47
N THR A 239 0.98 11.37 -8.32
CA THR A 239 0.82 10.03 -7.77
C THR A 239 1.66 8.99 -8.52
N LEU A 240 1.86 9.16 -9.84
CA LEU A 240 2.67 8.27 -10.68
C LEU A 240 4.18 8.29 -10.35
N LYS A 241 4.69 9.36 -9.70
CA LYS A 241 6.08 9.40 -9.22
C LYS A 241 6.38 8.37 -8.15
N CYS A 242 5.35 7.75 -7.55
CA CYS A 242 5.52 6.89 -6.39
C CYS A 242 6.29 5.61 -6.72
N MET A 243 7.48 5.45 -6.13
CA MET A 243 8.30 4.24 -6.27
C MET A 243 7.93 3.12 -5.27
N ARG A 244 6.85 3.27 -4.50
CA ARG A 244 6.34 2.26 -3.55
C ARG A 244 7.28 1.92 -2.37
N CYS A 245 8.07 2.87 -1.88
CA CYS A 245 8.98 2.64 -0.75
C CYS A 245 8.30 2.48 0.62
N GLY A 246 7.05 2.92 0.80
CA GLY A 246 6.32 2.77 2.07
C GLY A 246 6.60 3.84 3.14
N ALA A 247 7.55 4.77 2.95
CA ALA A 247 7.92 5.78 3.94
C ALA A 247 6.73 6.60 4.47
N CYS A 248 5.79 6.95 3.58
CA CYS A 248 4.58 7.69 3.96
C CYS A 248 3.66 6.93 4.93
N MET A 249 3.63 5.60 4.86
CA MET A 249 2.87 4.76 5.81
C MET A 249 3.55 4.76 7.17
N ASN A 250 4.87 4.57 7.19
CA ASN A 250 5.64 4.46 8.42
C ASN A 250 5.56 5.73 9.29
N THR A 251 5.39 6.91 8.68
CA THR A 251 5.24 8.18 9.39
C THR A 251 3.80 8.58 9.67
N CYS A 252 2.81 7.97 9.00
CA CYS A 252 1.42 8.39 9.10
C CYS A 252 0.79 8.03 10.46
N PRO A 253 0.32 9.00 11.25
CA PRO A 253 -0.30 8.72 12.54
C PRO A 253 -1.61 7.94 12.40
N VAL A 254 -2.35 8.16 11.33
CA VAL A 254 -3.61 7.43 11.06
C VAL A 254 -3.31 5.96 10.75
N TYR A 255 -2.39 5.68 9.81
CA TYR A 255 -2.00 4.32 9.47
C TYR A 255 -1.42 3.57 10.68
N ARG A 256 -0.56 4.21 11.46
CA ARG A 256 0.04 3.60 12.67
C ARG A 256 -0.99 3.25 13.75
N ARG A 257 -2.12 3.93 13.76
CA ARG A 257 -3.19 3.69 14.72
C ARG A 257 -4.21 2.67 14.22
N SER A 258 -4.61 2.73 12.95
CA SER A 258 -5.71 1.94 12.38
C SER A 258 -5.27 0.68 11.64
N GLY A 259 -3.99 0.61 11.23
CA GLY A 259 -3.48 -0.47 10.38
C GLY A 259 -3.92 -0.37 8.92
N GLY A 260 -3.44 -1.31 8.09
CA GLY A 260 -3.68 -1.30 6.65
C GLY A 260 -5.11 -1.63 6.25
N TYR A 261 -5.76 -2.53 6.96
CA TYR A 261 -7.11 -3.01 6.64
C TYR A 261 -8.18 -1.92 6.67
N SER A 262 -8.00 -0.88 7.49
CA SER A 262 -8.93 0.24 7.58
C SER A 262 -9.08 1.05 6.30
N TYR A 263 -8.16 0.91 5.34
CA TYR A 263 -8.17 1.64 4.07
C TYR A 263 -9.02 0.98 2.98
N SER A 264 -9.46 -0.26 3.18
CA SER A 264 -10.25 -1.04 2.20
C SER A 264 -9.64 -1.08 0.79
N TYR A 265 -8.33 -0.93 0.69
CA TYR A 265 -7.55 -0.93 -0.54
C TYR A 265 -6.23 -1.67 -0.29
N PHE A 266 -5.76 -2.46 -1.25
CA PHE A 266 -4.55 -3.30 -1.09
C PHE A 266 -3.26 -2.47 -0.87
N ILE A 267 -3.26 -1.18 -1.25
CA ILE A 267 -2.23 -0.23 -0.89
C ILE A 267 -2.80 0.72 0.18
N PRO A 268 -2.40 0.61 1.45
CA PRO A 268 -2.88 1.50 2.50
C PRO A 268 -2.05 2.80 2.63
N GLY A 269 -2.39 3.60 3.62
CA GLY A 269 -1.68 4.83 3.96
C GLY A 269 -1.90 5.98 2.98
N PRO A 270 -1.14 7.08 3.09
CA PRO A 270 -1.39 8.30 2.30
C PRO A 270 -1.36 8.10 0.79
N ILE A 271 -0.45 7.27 0.27
CA ILE A 271 -0.44 6.94 -1.15
C ILE A 271 -1.67 6.10 -1.55
N GLY A 272 -2.11 5.20 -0.68
CA GLY A 272 -3.29 4.37 -0.91
C GLY A 272 -4.58 5.18 -0.95
N VAL A 273 -4.69 6.25 -0.13
CA VAL A 273 -5.83 7.18 -0.22
C VAL A 273 -5.92 7.79 -1.62
N ASN A 274 -4.80 8.32 -2.15
CA ASN A 274 -4.80 8.92 -3.48
C ASN A 274 -5.07 7.90 -4.60
N LEU A 275 -4.45 6.72 -4.54
CA LEU A 275 -4.66 5.67 -5.54
C LEU A 275 -6.07 5.08 -5.49
N GLY A 276 -6.62 4.88 -4.30
CA GLY A 276 -7.99 4.42 -4.12
C GLY A 276 -9.01 5.38 -4.74
N MET A 277 -8.83 6.69 -4.49
CA MET A 277 -9.68 7.73 -5.10
C MET A 277 -9.58 7.76 -6.63
N LEU A 278 -8.39 7.56 -7.18
CA LEU A 278 -8.17 7.49 -8.63
C LEU A 278 -8.79 6.23 -9.25
N ARG A 279 -8.87 5.15 -8.49
CA ARG A 279 -9.40 3.85 -8.95
C ARG A 279 -10.92 3.75 -8.84
N ASP A 280 -11.45 4.11 -7.68
CA ASP A 280 -12.87 4.00 -7.35
C ASP A 280 -13.22 4.99 -6.22
N SER A 281 -13.63 6.20 -6.61
CA SER A 281 -13.95 7.27 -5.65
C SER A 281 -15.15 6.90 -4.78
N ASP A 282 -16.13 6.17 -5.32
CA ASP A 282 -17.35 5.79 -4.60
C ASP A 282 -17.05 4.86 -3.42
N LYS A 283 -16.06 3.99 -3.59
CA LYS A 283 -15.63 3.05 -2.55
C LYS A 283 -14.68 3.68 -1.54
N HIS A 284 -13.83 4.64 -1.96
CA HIS A 284 -12.67 5.07 -1.18
C HIS A 284 -12.73 6.51 -0.64
N TYR A 285 -13.78 7.28 -0.96
CA TYR A 285 -13.92 8.70 -0.54
C TYR A 285 -13.79 8.93 0.97
N GLY A 286 -14.27 7.98 1.79
CA GLY A 286 -14.17 8.05 3.25
C GLY A 286 -12.73 8.15 3.77
N ASN A 287 -11.76 7.55 3.08
CA ASN A 287 -10.35 7.57 3.46
C ASN A 287 -9.76 8.98 3.44
N CYS A 288 -10.24 9.86 2.56
CA CYS A 288 -9.82 11.25 2.51
C CYS A 288 -10.15 12.00 3.81
N SER A 289 -11.32 11.71 4.39
CA SER A 289 -11.77 12.35 5.64
C SER A 289 -11.00 11.87 6.86
N ALA A 290 -10.48 10.64 6.85
CA ALA A 290 -9.67 10.08 7.93
C ALA A 290 -8.28 10.71 8.06
N CYS A 291 -7.75 11.35 7.02
CA CYS A 291 -6.44 11.98 7.04
C CYS A 291 -6.45 13.23 7.95
N SER A 292 -5.43 13.38 8.81
CA SER A 292 -5.28 14.56 9.68
C SER A 292 -4.63 15.77 9.00
N LEU A 293 -4.22 15.67 7.74
CA LEU A 293 -3.48 16.70 6.97
C LEU A 293 -2.23 17.21 7.69
N CYS A 294 -1.55 16.37 8.46
CA CYS A 294 -0.34 16.75 9.21
C CYS A 294 0.92 16.93 8.33
N CYS A 295 0.85 16.68 7.03
CA CYS A 295 1.92 16.82 6.03
C CYS A 295 3.17 15.96 6.28
N SER A 296 3.17 15.07 7.29
CA SER A 296 4.33 14.22 7.59
C SER A 296 4.73 13.32 6.40
N CYS A 297 3.74 12.85 5.64
CA CYS A 297 3.98 12.05 4.43
C CYS A 297 4.71 12.80 3.31
N ASP A 298 4.49 14.12 3.17
CA ASP A 298 5.17 14.95 2.17
C ASP A 298 6.62 15.20 2.56
N ASN A 299 6.87 15.41 3.87
CA ASN A 299 8.22 15.64 4.39
C ASN A 299 9.13 14.43 4.14
N VAL A 300 8.62 13.21 4.36
CA VAL A 300 9.41 11.97 4.20
C VAL A 300 9.43 11.44 2.77
N CYS A 301 8.57 11.92 1.88
CA CYS A 301 8.50 11.40 0.51
C CYS A 301 9.77 11.74 -0.29
N PRO A 302 10.58 10.74 -0.67
CA PRO A 302 11.85 10.98 -1.35
C PRO A 302 11.69 11.50 -2.78
N VAL A 303 10.54 11.21 -3.40
CA VAL A 303 10.22 11.61 -4.78
C VAL A 303 9.17 12.74 -4.83
N LYS A 304 8.83 13.33 -3.69
CA LYS A 304 7.96 14.51 -3.57
C LYS A 304 6.64 14.38 -4.33
N VAL A 305 5.84 13.39 -3.93
CA VAL A 305 4.51 13.13 -4.52
C VAL A 305 3.47 14.18 -4.14
N ASP A 306 3.71 14.97 -3.07
CA ASP A 306 2.77 15.97 -2.54
C ASP A 306 1.42 15.35 -2.12
N LEU A 307 1.50 14.33 -1.27
CA LEU A 307 0.39 13.45 -0.91
C LEU A 307 -0.73 14.19 -0.17
N SER A 308 -0.38 15.05 0.79
CA SER A 308 -1.38 15.73 1.61
C SER A 308 -2.15 16.79 0.83
N THR A 309 -1.51 17.51 -0.07
CA THR A 309 -2.17 18.47 -0.97
C THR A 309 -3.15 17.74 -1.89
N GLN A 310 -2.78 16.59 -2.44
CA GLN A 310 -3.69 15.80 -3.26
C GLN A 310 -4.90 15.31 -2.45
N ILE A 311 -4.70 14.83 -1.21
CA ILE A 311 -5.81 14.42 -0.32
C ILE A 311 -6.71 15.63 -0.01
N TYR A 312 -6.14 16.81 0.19
CA TYR A 312 -6.90 18.03 0.39
C TYR A 312 -7.74 18.41 -0.85
N LYS A 313 -7.18 18.27 -2.05
CA LYS A 313 -7.90 18.50 -3.30
C LYS A 313 -9.06 17.51 -3.47
N TRP A 314 -8.88 16.22 -3.14
CA TRP A 314 -9.96 15.26 -3.09
C TRP A 314 -11.09 15.70 -2.17
N ARG A 315 -10.78 16.17 -0.95
CA ARG A 315 -11.79 16.69 -0.03
C ARG A 315 -12.61 17.85 -0.60
N GLN A 316 -11.97 18.72 -1.38
CA GLN A 316 -12.67 19.83 -2.04
C GLN A 316 -13.63 19.32 -3.12
N GLN A 317 -13.32 18.19 -3.75
CA GLN A 317 -14.14 17.60 -4.81
C GLN A 317 -15.29 16.71 -4.30
N LEU A 318 -15.28 16.29 -3.03
CA LEU A 318 -16.28 15.36 -2.48
C LEU A 318 -17.72 15.88 -2.65
N ASP A 319 -17.93 17.19 -2.59
CA ASP A 319 -19.28 17.77 -2.80
C ASP A 319 -19.73 17.63 -4.26
N SER A 320 -18.86 17.91 -5.22
CA SER A 320 -19.14 17.73 -6.64
C SER A 320 -19.31 16.27 -7.04
N MET A 321 -18.68 15.35 -6.30
CA MET A 321 -18.81 13.90 -6.45
C MET A 321 -20.04 13.32 -5.71
N HIS A 322 -20.89 14.16 -5.11
CA HIS A 322 -22.07 13.76 -4.34
C HIS A 322 -21.78 12.89 -3.09
N HIS A 323 -20.58 12.95 -2.54
CA HIS A 323 -20.17 12.25 -1.33
C HIS A 323 -20.21 13.11 -0.06
N ALA A 324 -20.60 14.38 -0.17
CA ALA A 324 -20.73 15.25 0.99
C ALA A 324 -21.99 14.91 1.79
N ASP A 325 -21.82 14.78 3.11
CA ASP A 325 -22.93 14.63 4.04
C ASP A 325 -23.82 15.90 3.99
N PRO A 326 -25.14 15.78 3.68
CA PRO A 326 -26.02 16.95 3.54
C PRO A 326 -26.04 17.85 4.77
N LEU A 327 -25.96 17.29 5.98
CA LEU A 327 -25.92 18.07 7.22
C LEU A 327 -24.61 18.87 7.33
N LYS A 328 -23.48 18.23 7.03
CA LYS A 328 -22.18 18.92 7.03
C LYS A 328 -22.10 20.02 5.96
N LYS A 329 -22.68 19.78 4.78
CA LYS A 329 -22.77 20.76 3.71
C LYS A 329 -23.56 21.98 4.18
N SER A 330 -24.77 21.79 4.70
CA SER A 330 -25.62 22.87 5.21
C SER A 330 -24.95 23.67 6.36
N MET A 331 -24.27 22.97 7.29
CA MET A 331 -23.51 23.61 8.36
C MET A 331 -22.34 24.45 7.81
N SER A 332 -21.62 23.94 6.80
CA SER A 332 -20.50 24.65 6.18
C SER A 332 -20.97 25.90 5.43
N GLU A 333 -22.09 25.81 4.71
CA GLU A 333 -22.72 26.96 4.05
C GLU A 333 -23.17 28.03 5.06
N GLY A 334 -23.79 27.61 6.16
CA GLY A 334 -24.15 28.51 7.26
C GLY A 334 -22.96 29.20 7.89
N MET A 335 -21.86 28.45 8.15
CA MET A 335 -20.61 29.02 8.65
C MET A 335 -19.97 30.00 7.65
N LYS A 336 -20.01 29.69 6.36
CA LYS A 336 -19.52 30.59 5.30
C LYS A 336 -20.24 31.93 5.37
N ILE A 337 -21.57 31.93 5.42
CA ILE A 337 -22.35 33.18 5.53
C ILE A 337 -21.93 34.00 6.77
N ILE A 338 -21.72 33.35 7.91
CA ILE A 338 -21.27 34.00 9.14
C ILE A 338 -19.89 34.61 8.96
N PHE A 339 -18.93 33.92 8.35
CA PHE A 339 -17.55 34.37 8.20
C PHE A 339 -17.38 35.44 7.11
N ASP A 340 -18.19 35.40 6.07
CA ASP A 340 -18.17 36.40 5.00
C ASP A 340 -18.74 37.80 5.45
N HIS A 341 -19.43 37.85 6.59
CA HIS A 341 -20.07 39.06 7.10
C HIS A 341 -19.50 39.45 8.48
N PRO A 342 -18.57 40.46 8.59
CA PRO A 342 -17.90 40.81 9.85
C PRO A 342 -18.84 41.15 11.00
N ASN A 343 -19.96 41.82 10.71
CA ASN A 343 -20.98 42.16 11.72
C ASN A 343 -21.71 40.95 12.25
N LEU A 344 -22.06 40.00 11.36
CA LEU A 344 -22.71 38.75 11.73
C LEU A 344 -21.76 37.87 12.54
N TYR A 345 -20.50 37.78 12.13
CA TYR A 345 -19.45 37.08 12.87
C TYR A 345 -19.25 37.65 14.29
N THR A 346 -19.16 38.99 14.41
CA THR A 346 -19.01 39.63 15.72
C THR A 346 -20.24 39.40 16.62
N THR A 347 -21.44 39.37 16.03
CA THR A 347 -22.68 39.08 16.77
C THR A 347 -22.71 37.64 17.21
N ALA A 348 -22.37 36.71 16.33
CA ALA A 348 -22.28 35.29 16.65
C ALA A 348 -21.31 35.01 17.82
N LEU A 349 -20.15 35.64 17.83
CA LEU A 349 -19.18 35.54 18.94
C LEU A 349 -19.69 36.05 20.27
N LYS A 350 -20.57 37.07 20.27
CA LYS A 350 -21.20 37.61 21.49
C LYS A 350 -22.30 36.70 22.02
N VAL A 351 -22.98 35.98 21.11
CA VAL A 351 -24.09 35.07 21.47
C VAL A 351 -23.59 33.70 21.84
N ALA A 352 -22.49 33.22 21.24
CA ALA A 352 -21.95 31.87 21.46
C ALA A 352 -21.77 31.48 22.95
N PRO A 353 -21.35 32.35 23.88
CA PRO A 353 -21.24 32.00 25.31
C PRO A 353 -22.56 31.60 25.99
N ILE A 354 -23.72 31.95 25.40
CA ILE A 354 -25.02 31.51 25.91
C ILE A 354 -25.16 30.00 25.84
N ALA A 355 -24.53 29.37 24.84
CA ALA A 355 -24.53 27.92 24.68
C ALA A 355 -23.90 27.18 25.87
N ASN A 356 -23.06 27.84 26.68
CA ASN A 356 -22.49 27.25 27.89
C ASN A 356 -23.53 26.97 29.00
N TYR A 357 -24.68 27.59 28.89
CA TYR A 357 -25.78 27.43 29.87
C TYR A 357 -26.86 26.45 29.37
N LEU A 358 -26.72 25.94 28.13
CA LEU A 358 -27.64 24.92 27.59
C LEU A 358 -27.33 23.57 28.21
N PRO A 359 -28.34 22.73 28.49
CA PRO A 359 -28.11 21.37 28.97
C PRO A 359 -27.38 20.53 27.90
N GLU A 360 -26.51 19.60 28.36
CA GLU A 360 -25.66 18.78 27.49
C GLU A 360 -26.44 17.95 26.48
N TRP A 361 -27.65 17.51 26.80
CA TRP A 361 -28.47 16.78 25.86
C TRP A 361 -28.91 17.62 24.65
N LEU A 362 -29.11 18.94 24.80
CA LEU A 362 -29.48 19.82 23.72
C LEU A 362 -28.28 20.17 22.82
N THR A 363 -27.13 20.41 23.42
CA THR A 363 -25.88 20.61 22.66
C THR A 363 -25.46 19.31 21.93
N GLY A 364 -25.68 18.14 22.56
CA GLY A 364 -25.46 16.83 21.96
C GLY A 364 -26.34 16.56 20.75
N LEU A 365 -27.62 16.97 20.79
CA LEU A 365 -28.52 16.87 19.64
C LEU A 365 -28.06 17.72 18.46
N ALA A 366 -27.58 18.94 18.73
CA ALA A 366 -27.09 19.86 17.69
C ALA A 366 -25.79 19.40 17.02
N MET A 367 -24.92 18.75 17.78
CA MET A 367 -23.59 18.28 17.29
C MET A 367 -23.60 16.83 16.82
N GLY A 368 -24.69 16.08 17.07
CA GLY A 368 -24.87 14.72 16.59
C GLY A 368 -23.75 13.75 17.03
N PRO A 369 -23.31 12.86 16.15
CA PRO A 369 -22.32 11.83 16.47
C PRO A 369 -20.96 12.35 16.96
N TRP A 370 -20.66 13.64 16.74
CA TRP A 370 -19.41 14.23 17.26
C TRP A 370 -19.33 14.18 18.78
N CYS A 371 -20.47 14.27 19.48
CA CYS A 371 -20.55 14.19 20.92
C CYS A 371 -20.29 12.78 21.50
N TYR A 372 -20.23 11.72 20.65
CA TYR A 372 -19.81 10.40 21.12
C TYR A 372 -18.30 10.41 21.40
N GLY A 373 -17.95 10.54 22.67
CA GLY A 373 -16.56 10.58 23.12
C GLY A 373 -15.87 11.95 23.11
N HIS A 374 -16.61 13.04 22.84
CA HIS A 374 -16.09 14.40 22.94
C HIS A 374 -16.98 15.25 23.84
N THR A 375 -16.37 16.03 24.75
CA THR A 375 -17.04 17.05 25.54
C THR A 375 -17.02 18.37 24.79
N MET A 376 -18.14 19.09 24.73
CA MET A 376 -18.19 20.40 24.12
C MET A 376 -17.27 21.38 24.86
N PRO A 377 -16.34 22.05 24.17
CA PRO A 377 -15.53 23.10 24.79
C PRO A 377 -16.41 24.28 25.19
N LYS A 378 -16.15 24.87 26.35
CA LYS A 378 -16.86 26.07 26.78
C LYS A 378 -16.40 27.28 25.98
N PHE A 379 -17.36 28.02 25.46
CA PHE A 379 -17.08 29.29 24.77
C PHE A 379 -16.54 30.34 25.77
N ALA A 380 -15.49 31.04 25.36
CA ALA A 380 -14.93 32.13 26.14
C ALA A 380 -15.95 33.28 26.28
N LYS A 381 -16.02 33.92 27.46
CA LYS A 381 -16.96 35.04 27.71
C LYS A 381 -16.67 36.28 26.87
N LYS A 382 -15.42 36.47 26.42
CA LYS A 382 -14.98 37.55 25.55
C LYS A 382 -14.25 36.99 24.38
N SER A 383 -14.51 37.52 23.17
CA SER A 383 -13.81 37.09 21.97
C SER A 383 -12.36 37.60 21.98
N PHE A 384 -11.49 36.91 21.24
CA PHE A 384 -10.11 37.33 21.02
C PHE A 384 -10.05 38.79 20.51
N HIS A 385 -10.93 39.20 19.60
CA HIS A 385 -11.01 40.54 19.08
C HIS A 385 -11.30 41.59 20.15
N GLU A 386 -12.18 41.28 21.11
CA GLU A 386 -12.47 42.18 22.24
C GLU A 386 -11.27 42.30 23.19
N LEU A 387 -10.60 41.20 23.46
CA LEU A 387 -9.41 41.14 24.28
C LEU A 387 -8.27 41.93 23.62
N TRP A 388 -8.05 41.70 22.32
CA TRP A 388 -7.03 42.39 21.53
C TRP A 388 -7.22 43.91 21.50
N LYS A 389 -8.46 44.37 21.25
CA LYS A 389 -8.79 45.79 21.27
C LYS A 389 -8.57 46.48 22.64
N LYS A 390 -8.65 45.73 23.74
CA LYS A 390 -8.40 46.19 25.09
C LYS A 390 -6.94 46.15 25.52
N GLY A 391 -6.04 45.75 24.61
CA GLY A 391 -4.64 45.52 24.88
C GLY A 391 -4.47 44.30 25.76
N LEU A 392 -4.28 43.12 25.15
CA LEU A 392 -3.76 41.99 25.87
C LEU A 392 -2.41 42.40 26.48
N LYS A 393 -2.43 42.79 27.73
CA LYS A 393 -1.26 42.73 28.59
C LYS A 393 -1.33 41.37 29.25
N GLU A 394 -0.26 40.58 29.07
CA GLU A 394 -0.03 39.31 29.75
C GLU A 394 -0.29 39.42 31.26
#